data_eb5dd4bd7a4b83800fc928fc77ccaa2d
#
_entry.id   eb5dd4bd7a4b83800fc928fc77ccaa2d
#
_cell.length_a   1.000
_cell.length_b   1.000
_cell.length_c   1.000
_cell.angle_alpha   90.00
_cell.angle_beta   90.00
_cell.angle_gamma   90.00
#
_symmetry.space_group_name_H-M   'P 1'
#
loop_
_entity.id
_entity.type
_entity.pdbx_description
1 polymer ?
#
loop_
_entity_poly.entity_id
_entity_poly.type
_entity_poly.pdbx_seq_one_letter_code
_entity_poly.pdbx_strand_id
1 'polypeptide(L)'
;SSAASDVYKRQAYQTLYTCLETVAKLMAPISPFYADRLYTDLITATGRDNVVSVHLAEFPKYQEEMINKELETRMQMAQDVTSMVLALRRKVNIKVRQPLQCIMVPVLDEEQKAHIEAVKSLIMNEVNVKEIKFVDGAAGVLVKKVKCDFKKLGPKFGKQMKAVAAAVAEMSQEAISELEKNGKYTLNLNGEEAVIEVSDVEIISEDIPGWLVANEGKLTVALEVTVTEELRREGIARELVNRIQNIRKSSGFETVSYTHLRAHETSQ
;
A
#
# COMPACT_ATOMS: atom_id res chain seq x y z
N SER A 1 28.65 -9.14 -12.70
CA SER A 1 27.31 -9.14 -12.06
C SER A 1 27.24 -9.94 -10.74
N SER A 2 28.05 -10.97 -10.56
CA SER A 2 28.16 -11.73 -9.29
C SER A 2 28.66 -10.86 -8.13
N ALA A 3 29.74 -10.12 -8.32
CA ALA A 3 30.34 -9.27 -7.28
C ALA A 3 29.38 -8.18 -6.77
N ALA A 4 28.59 -7.54 -7.66
CA ALA A 4 27.60 -6.56 -7.25
C ALA A 4 26.48 -7.19 -6.40
N SER A 5 26.01 -8.39 -6.77
CA SER A 5 25.03 -9.15 -5.97
C SER A 5 25.55 -9.48 -4.57
N ASP A 6 26.83 -9.81 -4.44
CA ASP A 6 27.44 -10.15 -3.15
C ASP A 6 27.64 -8.91 -2.26
N VAL A 7 27.94 -7.74 -2.86
CA VAL A 7 28.02 -6.46 -2.12
C VAL A 7 26.64 -6.09 -1.56
N TYR A 8 25.57 -6.16 -2.35
CA TYR A 8 24.21 -5.85 -1.87
C TYR A 8 23.75 -6.82 -0.78
N LYS A 9 24.08 -8.11 -0.90
CA LYS A 9 23.78 -9.09 0.16
C LYS A 9 24.52 -8.75 1.44
N ARG A 10 25.82 -8.42 1.35
CA ARG A 10 26.62 -8.02 2.52
C ARG A 10 26.04 -6.78 3.20
N GLN A 11 25.67 -5.76 2.43
CA GLN A 11 25.03 -4.55 2.97
C GLN A 11 23.71 -4.88 3.68
N ALA A 12 22.86 -5.71 3.08
CA ALA A 12 21.60 -6.14 3.69
C ALA A 12 21.84 -6.88 5.03
N TYR A 13 22.80 -7.80 5.07
CA TYR A 13 23.15 -8.49 6.32
C TYR A 13 23.74 -7.56 7.37
N GLN A 14 24.58 -6.59 6.98
CA GLN A 14 25.12 -5.61 7.92
C GLN A 14 24.03 -4.73 8.51
N THR A 15 23.10 -4.27 7.69
CA THR A 15 21.95 -3.47 8.14
C THR A 15 21.08 -4.26 9.10
N LEU A 16 20.73 -5.51 8.73
CA LEU A 16 19.95 -6.39 9.59
C LEU A 16 20.64 -6.66 10.92
N TYR A 17 21.94 -6.94 10.90
CA TYR A 17 22.74 -7.13 12.11
C TYR A 17 22.68 -5.90 13.02
N THR A 18 22.95 -4.71 12.48
CA THR A 18 22.93 -3.46 13.24
C THR A 18 21.56 -3.20 13.84
N CYS A 19 20.47 -3.44 13.09
CA CYS A 19 19.11 -3.31 13.59
C CYS A 19 18.83 -4.30 14.74
N LEU A 20 19.19 -5.57 14.57
CA LEU A 20 18.95 -6.61 15.59
C LEU A 20 19.77 -6.37 16.85
N GLU A 21 21.03 -5.99 16.72
CA GLU A 21 21.89 -5.63 17.84
C GLU A 21 21.32 -4.44 18.62
N THR A 22 20.91 -3.39 17.90
CA THR A 22 20.31 -2.20 18.51
C THR A 22 19.01 -2.56 19.23
N VAL A 23 18.15 -3.36 18.61
CA VAL A 23 16.90 -3.82 19.23
C VAL A 23 17.19 -4.65 20.48
N ALA A 24 18.17 -5.55 20.46
CA ALA A 24 18.56 -6.34 21.63
C ALA A 24 18.98 -5.44 22.79
N LYS A 25 19.83 -4.44 22.54
CA LYS A 25 20.27 -3.46 23.55
C LYS A 25 19.10 -2.63 24.10
N LEU A 26 18.19 -2.17 23.24
CA LEU A 26 17.02 -1.40 23.66
C LEU A 26 16.00 -2.24 24.43
N MET A 27 15.88 -3.53 24.11
CA MET A 27 14.96 -4.47 24.78
C MET A 27 15.49 -4.99 26.12
N ALA A 28 16.76 -4.91 26.38
CA ALA A 28 17.39 -5.49 27.57
C ALA A 28 16.70 -5.10 28.89
N PRO A 29 16.28 -3.84 29.13
CA PRO A 29 15.55 -3.47 30.33
C PRO A 29 14.14 -4.05 30.45
N ILE A 30 13.49 -4.41 29.33
CA ILE A 30 12.10 -4.86 29.27
C ILE A 30 12.03 -6.39 29.22
N SER A 31 12.86 -7.02 28.41
CA SER A 31 12.90 -8.46 28.19
C SER A 31 14.34 -9.00 28.32
N PRO A 32 14.90 -9.02 29.55
CA PRO A 32 16.34 -9.23 29.75
C PRO A 32 16.85 -10.56 29.19
N PHE A 33 16.15 -11.66 29.44
CA PHE A 33 16.61 -12.99 29.03
C PHE A 33 16.58 -13.18 27.51
N TYR A 34 15.53 -12.69 26.85
CA TYR A 34 15.43 -12.78 25.39
C TYR A 34 16.44 -11.87 24.70
N ALA A 35 16.59 -10.65 25.19
CA ALA A 35 17.57 -9.69 24.68
C ALA A 35 18.99 -10.21 24.78
N ASP A 36 19.34 -10.80 25.94
CA ASP A 36 20.67 -11.38 26.16
C ASP A 36 20.92 -12.56 25.24
N ARG A 37 19.95 -13.45 25.08
CA ARG A 37 20.06 -14.58 24.15
C ARG A 37 20.25 -14.11 22.70
N LEU A 38 19.45 -13.14 22.24
CA LEU A 38 19.56 -12.60 20.88
C LEU A 38 20.93 -11.95 20.66
N TYR A 39 21.39 -11.15 21.61
CA TYR A 39 22.68 -10.49 21.56
C TYR A 39 23.83 -11.50 21.51
N THR A 40 23.82 -12.49 22.39
CA THR A 40 24.85 -13.55 22.44
C THR A 40 24.90 -14.35 21.14
N ASP A 41 23.75 -14.72 20.56
CA ASP A 41 23.69 -15.43 19.28
C ASP A 41 24.28 -14.58 18.13
N LEU A 42 23.99 -13.27 18.08
CA LEU A 42 24.54 -12.35 17.09
C LEU A 42 26.06 -12.21 17.20
N ILE A 43 26.59 -12.05 18.43
CA ILE A 43 28.04 -11.93 18.67
C ILE A 43 28.75 -13.23 18.36
N THR A 44 28.22 -14.35 18.82
CA THR A 44 28.83 -15.68 18.54
C THR A 44 28.95 -15.93 17.05
N ALA A 45 27.91 -15.56 16.28
CA ALA A 45 27.90 -15.75 14.83
C ALA A 45 28.88 -14.81 14.09
N THR A 46 29.18 -13.63 14.62
CA THR A 46 29.93 -12.59 13.91
C THR A 46 31.33 -12.33 14.50
N GLY A 47 31.58 -12.67 15.77
CA GLY A 47 32.81 -12.37 16.47
C GLY A 47 33.12 -10.87 16.61
N ARG A 48 32.10 -10.01 16.51
CA ARG A 48 32.29 -8.55 16.45
C ARG A 48 32.54 -7.89 17.80
N ASP A 49 32.11 -8.51 18.88
CA ASP A 49 32.24 -7.95 20.23
C ASP A 49 32.74 -9.03 21.21
N ASN A 50 33.48 -8.62 22.24
CA ASN A 50 33.94 -9.49 23.30
C ASN A 50 33.08 -9.40 24.57
N VAL A 51 31.97 -8.67 24.52
CA VAL A 51 31.07 -8.49 25.65
C VAL A 51 30.14 -9.70 25.77
N VAL A 52 30.25 -10.40 26.90
CA VAL A 52 29.58 -11.70 27.10
C VAL A 52 28.07 -11.60 27.34
N SER A 53 27.53 -10.42 27.55
CA SER A 53 26.10 -10.20 27.82
C SER A 53 25.66 -8.82 27.35
N VAL A 54 24.43 -8.71 26.85
CA VAL A 54 23.81 -7.43 26.48
C VAL A 54 23.77 -6.43 27.64
N HIS A 55 23.69 -6.93 28.86
CA HIS A 55 23.61 -6.11 30.08
C HIS A 55 24.95 -5.43 30.45
N LEU A 56 26.02 -5.85 29.83
CA LEU A 56 27.36 -5.27 29.97
C LEU A 56 27.73 -4.40 28.75
N ALA A 57 26.92 -4.44 27.70
CA ALA A 57 27.14 -3.66 26.50
C ALA A 57 26.71 -2.20 26.67
N GLU A 58 27.37 -1.30 25.95
CA GLU A 58 26.94 0.10 25.94
C GLU A 58 25.55 0.25 25.29
N PHE A 59 24.72 1.10 25.88
CA PHE A 59 23.43 1.45 25.31
C PHE A 59 23.63 2.20 23.98
N PRO A 60 22.73 2.00 22.98
CA PRO A 60 22.87 2.64 21.67
C PRO A 60 22.92 4.16 21.81
N LYS A 61 23.88 4.79 21.11
CA LYS A 61 24.01 6.24 21.05
C LYS A 61 23.30 6.79 19.82
N TYR A 62 22.66 7.94 19.99
CA TYR A 62 22.04 8.65 18.89
C TYR A 62 23.12 9.16 17.90
N GLN A 63 22.87 8.93 16.61
CA GLN A 63 23.76 9.30 15.52
C GLN A 63 22.98 10.16 14.53
N GLU A 64 23.03 11.48 14.70
CA GLU A 64 22.25 12.44 13.90
C GLU A 64 22.62 12.37 12.40
N GLU A 65 23.88 12.13 12.10
CA GLU A 65 24.40 12.01 10.74
C GLU A 65 23.82 10.84 9.93
N MET A 66 23.22 9.87 10.61
CA MET A 66 22.57 8.72 9.97
C MET A 66 21.08 8.94 9.67
N ILE A 67 20.53 10.06 10.12
CA ILE A 67 19.11 10.36 9.94
C ILE A 67 18.89 11.05 8.58
N ASN A 68 18.07 10.44 7.75
CA ASN A 68 17.63 11.01 6.48
C ASN A 68 16.10 11.16 6.49
N LYS A 69 15.63 12.35 6.84
CA LYS A 69 14.20 12.64 6.98
C LYS A 69 13.41 12.43 5.68
N GLU A 70 14.02 12.74 4.55
CA GLU A 70 13.39 12.53 3.25
C GLU A 70 13.21 11.05 2.95
N LEU A 71 14.23 10.24 3.23
CA LEU A 71 14.16 8.78 3.08
C LEU A 71 13.13 8.17 4.04
N GLU A 72 13.08 8.64 5.30
CA GLU A 72 12.09 8.20 6.29
C GLU A 72 10.67 8.47 5.78
N THR A 73 10.42 9.68 5.25
CA THR A 73 9.12 10.07 4.68
C THR A 73 8.74 9.18 3.49
N ARG A 74 9.67 8.94 2.56
CA ARG A 74 9.45 8.05 1.41
C ARG A 74 9.14 6.62 1.84
N MET A 75 9.87 6.09 2.82
CA MET A 75 9.66 4.74 3.31
C MET A 75 8.36 4.61 4.10
N GLN A 76 7.96 5.66 4.86
CA GLN A 76 6.65 5.69 5.51
C GLN A 76 5.52 5.63 4.48
N MET A 77 5.60 6.44 3.42
CA MET A 77 4.62 6.38 2.32
C MET A 77 4.58 5.01 1.65
N ALA A 78 5.74 4.37 1.45
CA ALA A 78 5.79 3.01 0.90
C ALA A 78 5.09 2.00 1.82
N GLN A 79 5.29 2.09 3.13
CA GLN A 79 4.64 1.22 4.12
C GLN A 79 3.14 1.44 4.15
N ASP A 80 2.68 2.69 4.15
CA ASP A 80 1.26 3.03 4.18
C ASP A 80 0.54 2.51 2.93
N VAL A 81 1.06 2.82 1.73
CA VAL A 81 0.52 2.30 0.46
C VAL A 81 0.49 0.77 0.47
N THR A 82 1.59 0.13 0.87
CA THR A 82 1.68 -1.34 0.92
C THR A 82 0.66 -1.94 1.87
N SER A 83 0.53 -1.37 3.08
CA SER A 83 -0.43 -1.84 4.10
C SER A 83 -1.86 -1.72 3.61
N MET A 84 -2.22 -0.60 2.98
CA MET A 84 -3.54 -0.37 2.40
C MET A 84 -3.86 -1.37 1.29
N VAL A 85 -2.93 -1.59 0.35
CA VAL A 85 -3.11 -2.56 -0.75
C VAL A 85 -3.25 -3.98 -0.22
N LEU A 86 -2.44 -4.37 0.77
CA LEU A 86 -2.54 -5.70 1.39
C LEU A 86 -3.85 -5.87 2.17
N ALA A 87 -4.39 -4.81 2.76
CA ALA A 87 -5.71 -4.82 3.40
C ALA A 87 -6.83 -5.01 2.35
N LEU A 88 -6.74 -4.31 1.20
CA LEU A 88 -7.69 -4.49 0.10
C LEU A 88 -7.63 -5.91 -0.48
N ARG A 89 -6.45 -6.48 -0.66
CA ARG A 89 -6.29 -7.88 -1.10
C ARG A 89 -6.95 -8.86 -0.13
N ARG A 90 -6.80 -8.66 1.18
CA ARG A 90 -7.45 -9.49 2.21
C ARG A 90 -8.96 -9.38 2.16
N LYS A 91 -9.52 -8.19 1.92
CA LYS A 91 -10.96 -7.95 1.82
C LYS A 91 -11.62 -8.80 0.73
N VAL A 92 -10.92 -9.04 -0.38
CA VAL A 92 -11.40 -9.86 -1.51
C VAL A 92 -10.74 -11.25 -1.56
N ASN A 93 -9.99 -11.62 -0.54
CA ASN A 93 -9.33 -12.93 -0.42
C ASN A 93 -8.38 -13.27 -1.60
N ILE A 94 -7.72 -12.27 -2.17
CA ILE A 94 -6.71 -12.45 -3.22
C ILE A 94 -5.32 -12.54 -2.58
N LYS A 95 -4.68 -13.69 -2.70
CA LYS A 95 -3.33 -13.92 -2.18
C LYS A 95 -2.30 -13.01 -2.86
N VAL A 96 -1.26 -12.59 -2.13
CA VAL A 96 -0.18 -11.73 -2.68
C VAL A 96 0.55 -12.40 -3.84
N ARG A 97 0.64 -13.74 -3.88
CA ARG A 97 1.24 -14.49 -5.01
C ARG A 97 0.47 -14.34 -6.32
N GLN A 98 -0.83 -14.02 -6.26
CA GLN A 98 -1.59 -13.68 -7.45
C GLN A 98 -1.21 -12.26 -7.87
N PRO A 99 -0.51 -12.07 -9.00
CA PRO A 99 -0.23 -10.72 -9.48
C PRO A 99 -1.53 -10.03 -9.89
N LEU A 100 -1.59 -8.73 -9.68
CA LEU A 100 -2.66 -7.85 -10.15
C LEU A 100 -2.09 -6.80 -11.10
N GLN A 101 -2.95 -6.21 -11.92
CA GLN A 101 -2.50 -5.33 -12.99
C GLN A 101 -2.02 -4.00 -12.45
N CYS A 102 -2.84 -3.32 -11.67
CA CYS A 102 -2.59 -1.92 -11.37
C CYS A 102 -3.07 -1.50 -9.98
N ILE A 103 -2.36 -0.53 -9.41
CA ILE A 103 -2.91 0.34 -8.35
C ILE A 103 -2.94 1.78 -8.87
N MET A 104 -3.96 2.53 -8.50
CA MET A 104 -4.03 3.97 -8.70
C MET A 104 -3.80 4.69 -7.38
N VAL A 105 -2.96 5.71 -7.41
CA VAL A 105 -2.68 6.56 -6.25
C VAL A 105 -2.99 8.00 -6.64
N PRO A 106 -4.07 8.57 -6.12
CA PRO A 106 -4.34 10.00 -6.23
C PRO A 106 -3.24 10.78 -5.55
N VAL A 107 -2.66 11.74 -6.25
CA VAL A 107 -1.64 12.63 -5.72
C VAL A 107 -2.22 14.01 -5.50
N LEU A 108 -1.86 14.62 -4.38
CA LEU A 108 -2.32 15.97 -4.01
C LEU A 108 -1.35 17.04 -4.51
N ASP A 109 -0.08 16.69 -4.59
CA ASP A 109 1.01 17.57 -5.00
C ASP A 109 2.15 16.78 -5.67
N GLU A 110 3.04 17.49 -6.35
CA GLU A 110 4.19 16.91 -7.05
C GLU A 110 5.25 16.34 -6.08
N GLU A 111 5.32 16.82 -4.85
CA GLU A 111 6.24 16.31 -3.83
C GLU A 111 5.84 14.89 -3.41
N GLN A 112 4.56 14.69 -3.10
CA GLN A 112 4.01 13.36 -2.79
C GLN A 112 4.24 12.37 -3.94
N LYS A 113 4.01 12.81 -5.18
CA LYS A 113 4.25 12.01 -6.38
C LYS A 113 5.72 11.61 -6.51
N ALA A 114 6.64 12.56 -6.33
CA ALA A 114 8.08 12.30 -6.39
C ALA A 114 8.53 11.30 -5.31
N HIS A 115 7.99 11.42 -4.11
CA HIS A 115 8.29 10.50 -3.01
C HIS A 115 7.84 9.07 -3.33
N ILE A 116 6.61 8.89 -3.83
CA ILE A 116 6.09 7.56 -4.17
C ILE A 116 6.81 6.99 -5.41
N GLU A 117 7.10 7.82 -6.43
CA GLU A 117 7.84 7.38 -7.62
C GLU A 117 9.24 6.86 -7.26
N ALA A 118 9.93 7.50 -6.30
CA ALA A 118 11.26 7.06 -5.84
C ALA A 118 11.25 5.66 -5.18
N VAL A 119 10.13 5.25 -4.60
CA VAL A 119 9.96 3.93 -3.94
C VAL A 119 8.99 2.99 -4.68
N LYS A 120 8.58 3.37 -5.89
CA LYS A 120 7.61 2.65 -6.73
C LYS A 120 7.94 1.17 -6.92
N SER A 121 9.20 0.86 -7.24
CA SER A 121 9.65 -0.52 -7.44
C SER A 121 9.53 -1.37 -6.17
N LEU A 122 9.78 -0.78 -4.99
CA LEU A 122 9.64 -1.47 -3.72
C LEU A 122 8.16 -1.82 -3.45
N ILE A 123 7.27 -0.84 -3.62
CA ILE A 123 5.82 -1.04 -3.46
C ILE A 123 5.32 -2.12 -4.43
N MET A 124 5.63 -2.00 -5.72
CA MET A 124 5.18 -2.95 -6.74
C MET A 124 5.61 -4.38 -6.45
N ASN A 125 6.85 -4.57 -5.99
CA ASN A 125 7.38 -5.89 -5.64
C ASN A 125 6.69 -6.46 -4.40
N GLU A 126 6.49 -5.64 -3.36
CA GLU A 126 5.90 -6.07 -2.10
C GLU A 126 4.42 -6.46 -2.25
N VAL A 127 3.65 -5.65 -2.97
CA VAL A 127 2.22 -5.93 -3.19
C VAL A 127 1.93 -6.75 -4.44
N ASN A 128 2.95 -7.10 -5.23
CA ASN A 128 2.86 -7.88 -6.47
C ASN A 128 1.84 -7.31 -7.47
N VAL A 129 2.07 -6.07 -7.89
CA VAL A 129 1.33 -5.40 -8.96
C VAL A 129 2.28 -5.05 -10.12
N LYS A 130 1.74 -4.97 -11.33
CA LYS A 130 2.52 -4.68 -12.54
C LYS A 130 2.78 -3.18 -12.73
N GLU A 131 1.88 -2.34 -12.24
CA GLU A 131 1.93 -0.90 -12.50
C GLU A 131 1.37 -0.09 -11.33
N ILE A 132 1.92 1.12 -11.13
CA ILE A 132 1.34 2.18 -10.31
C ILE A 132 1.01 3.34 -11.21
N LYS A 133 -0.25 3.76 -11.24
CA LYS A 133 -0.74 4.95 -11.95
C LYS A 133 -1.01 6.07 -10.96
N PHE A 134 -0.51 7.24 -11.29
CA PHE A 134 -0.84 8.45 -10.56
C PHE A 134 -2.03 9.13 -11.24
N VAL A 135 -2.95 9.63 -10.46
CA VAL A 135 -4.12 10.39 -10.93
C VAL A 135 -4.22 11.69 -10.16
N ASP A 136 -4.60 12.75 -10.84
CA ASP A 136 -4.74 14.06 -10.24
C ASP A 136 -6.01 14.10 -9.38
N GLY A 137 -5.81 14.15 -8.06
CA GLY A 137 -6.89 14.23 -7.08
C GLY A 137 -7.70 12.95 -6.90
N ALA A 138 -8.49 12.90 -5.85
CA ALA A 138 -9.32 11.74 -5.49
C ALA A 138 -10.47 11.47 -6.48
N ALA A 139 -10.82 12.43 -7.32
CA ALA A 139 -11.92 12.34 -8.29
C ALA A 139 -11.70 11.27 -9.38
N GLY A 140 -10.43 10.92 -9.67
CA GLY A 140 -10.10 9.89 -10.68
C GLY A 140 -10.24 8.45 -10.20
N VAL A 141 -10.48 8.23 -8.90
CA VAL A 141 -10.45 6.90 -8.26
C VAL A 141 -11.77 6.50 -7.64
N LEU A 142 -12.61 7.48 -7.33
CA LEU A 142 -13.90 7.27 -6.72
C LEU A 142 -15.00 7.82 -7.62
N VAL A 143 -16.00 7.01 -7.91
CA VAL A 143 -17.26 7.53 -8.45
C VAL A 143 -18.06 8.05 -7.27
N LYS A 144 -18.12 9.36 -7.14
CA LYS A 144 -18.96 9.99 -6.15
C LYS A 144 -20.42 9.95 -6.64
N LYS A 145 -21.30 9.51 -5.79
CA LYS A 145 -22.75 9.61 -5.97
C LYS A 145 -23.34 10.47 -4.89
N VAL A 146 -24.31 11.25 -5.25
CA VAL A 146 -25.02 12.10 -4.32
C VAL A 146 -26.38 11.50 -4.05
N LYS A 147 -26.72 11.29 -2.77
CA LYS A 147 -28.04 10.92 -2.32
C LYS A 147 -28.70 12.08 -1.62
N CYS A 148 -29.96 12.35 -1.97
CA CYS A 148 -30.75 13.39 -1.32
C CYS A 148 -31.11 12.98 0.11
N ASP A 149 -30.93 13.88 1.08
CA ASP A 149 -31.56 13.77 2.39
C ASP A 149 -33.02 14.25 2.28
N PHE A 150 -33.92 13.31 2.09
CA PHE A 150 -35.35 13.59 1.93
C PHE A 150 -35.98 14.31 3.13
N LYS A 151 -35.40 14.17 4.33
CA LYS A 151 -35.89 14.86 5.53
C LYS A 151 -35.58 16.35 5.50
N LYS A 152 -34.46 16.74 4.88
CA LYS A 152 -34.04 18.13 4.77
C LYS A 152 -34.57 18.80 3.52
N LEU A 153 -34.52 18.11 2.38
CA LEU A 153 -34.96 18.63 1.08
C LEU A 153 -36.49 18.64 0.92
N GLY A 154 -37.21 17.71 1.58
CA GLY A 154 -38.65 17.64 1.51
C GLY A 154 -39.38 18.95 1.84
N PRO A 155 -39.07 19.62 2.96
CA PRO A 155 -39.64 20.91 3.33
C PRO A 155 -39.25 22.05 2.35
N LYS A 156 -38.06 21.99 1.73
CA LYS A 156 -37.57 23.02 0.80
C LYS A 156 -38.22 22.93 -0.60
N PHE A 157 -38.39 21.74 -1.14
CA PHE A 157 -38.80 21.53 -2.54
C PHE A 157 -40.12 20.86 -2.73
N GLY A 158 -40.79 20.34 -1.71
CA GLY A 158 -42.18 19.85 -1.74
C GLY A 158 -42.51 18.99 -2.96
N LYS A 159 -43.38 19.50 -3.84
CA LYS A 159 -43.85 18.79 -5.07
C LYS A 159 -42.73 18.54 -6.09
N GLN A 160 -41.65 19.31 -6.07
CA GLN A 160 -40.54 19.20 -7.02
C GLN A 160 -39.48 18.22 -6.55
N MET A 161 -39.64 17.62 -5.36
CA MET A 161 -38.65 16.72 -4.76
C MET A 161 -38.25 15.55 -5.67
N LYS A 162 -39.17 15.00 -6.47
CA LYS A 162 -38.88 13.94 -7.44
C LYS A 162 -37.94 14.40 -8.55
N ALA A 163 -38.12 15.62 -9.04
CA ALA A 163 -37.31 16.21 -10.09
C ALA A 163 -35.89 16.54 -9.52
N VAL A 164 -35.83 17.10 -8.31
CA VAL A 164 -34.58 17.37 -7.61
C VAL A 164 -33.79 16.07 -7.37
N ALA A 165 -34.46 15.01 -6.88
CA ALA A 165 -33.83 13.73 -6.64
C ALA A 165 -33.28 13.07 -7.91
N ALA A 166 -33.98 13.17 -9.03
CA ALA A 166 -33.53 12.67 -10.33
C ALA A 166 -32.30 13.46 -10.82
N ALA A 167 -32.36 14.80 -10.76
CA ALA A 167 -31.25 15.65 -11.18
C ALA A 167 -30.02 15.46 -10.31
N VAL A 168 -30.17 15.28 -8.99
CA VAL A 168 -29.06 14.99 -8.08
C VAL A 168 -28.45 13.62 -8.36
N ALA A 169 -29.26 12.61 -8.70
CA ALA A 169 -28.76 11.27 -9.03
C ALA A 169 -27.95 11.23 -10.35
N GLU A 170 -28.26 12.17 -11.28
CA GLU A 170 -27.60 12.31 -12.58
C GLU A 170 -26.45 13.34 -12.60
N MET A 171 -26.08 13.90 -11.43
CA MET A 171 -24.98 14.87 -11.34
C MET A 171 -23.66 14.27 -11.84
N SER A 172 -22.95 15.07 -12.68
CA SER A 172 -21.60 14.71 -13.11
C SER A 172 -20.60 14.79 -11.96
N GLN A 173 -19.45 14.09 -12.10
CA GLN A 173 -18.37 14.14 -11.11
C GLN A 173 -17.82 15.57 -10.89
N GLU A 174 -17.84 16.37 -11.94
CA GLU A 174 -17.43 17.79 -11.92
C GLU A 174 -18.40 18.62 -11.07
N ALA A 175 -19.72 18.44 -11.29
CA ALA A 175 -20.77 19.10 -10.52
C ALA A 175 -20.72 18.71 -9.02
N ILE A 176 -20.41 17.45 -8.72
CA ILE A 176 -20.25 16.98 -7.35
C ILE A 176 -19.02 17.60 -6.70
N SER A 177 -17.91 17.72 -7.43
CA SER A 177 -16.70 18.36 -6.94
C SER A 177 -16.89 19.87 -6.72
N GLU A 178 -17.69 20.52 -7.56
CA GLU A 178 -18.06 21.93 -7.41
C GLU A 178 -18.94 22.16 -6.19
N LEU A 179 -19.93 21.28 -5.97
CA LEU A 179 -20.78 21.30 -4.76
C LEU A 179 -19.93 21.15 -3.48
N GLU A 180 -18.93 20.25 -3.47
CA GLU A 180 -18.03 20.08 -2.31
C GLU A 180 -17.15 21.31 -2.06
N LYS A 181 -16.62 21.93 -3.13
CA LYS A 181 -15.73 23.09 -3.00
C LYS A 181 -16.49 24.36 -2.60
N ASN A 182 -17.62 24.59 -3.22
CA ASN A 182 -18.39 25.84 -3.06
C ASN A 182 -19.42 25.75 -1.93
N GLY A 183 -19.71 24.54 -1.44
CA GLY A 183 -20.76 24.30 -0.43
C GLY A 183 -22.18 24.37 -0.95
N LYS A 184 -22.39 24.82 -2.20
CA LYS A 184 -23.67 25.02 -2.87
C LYS A 184 -23.56 24.71 -4.35
N TYR A 185 -24.64 24.19 -4.93
CA TYR A 185 -24.75 23.97 -6.37
C TYR A 185 -26.15 24.30 -6.84
N THR A 186 -26.27 24.93 -8.03
CA THR A 186 -27.57 25.31 -8.63
C THR A 186 -27.94 24.27 -9.67
N LEU A 187 -29.05 23.56 -9.42
CA LEU A 187 -29.64 22.64 -10.37
C LEU A 187 -30.63 23.40 -11.24
N ASN A 188 -30.67 23.14 -12.54
CA ASN A 188 -31.66 23.70 -13.46
C ASN A 188 -32.75 22.67 -13.71
N LEU A 189 -33.94 22.91 -13.15
CA LEU A 189 -35.08 22.01 -13.21
C LEU A 189 -36.18 22.63 -14.10
N ASN A 190 -36.21 22.25 -15.37
CA ASN A 190 -37.24 22.68 -16.31
C ASN A 190 -37.45 24.23 -16.37
N GLY A 191 -36.37 25.00 -16.16
CA GLY A 191 -36.42 26.46 -16.20
C GLY A 191 -36.54 27.15 -14.83
N GLU A 192 -36.59 26.38 -13.75
CA GLU A 192 -36.48 26.89 -12.37
C GLU A 192 -35.12 26.51 -11.77
N GLU A 193 -34.49 27.46 -11.07
CA GLU A 193 -33.22 27.22 -10.39
C GLU A 193 -33.47 26.69 -8.99
N ALA A 194 -32.94 25.51 -8.70
CA ALA A 194 -32.97 24.90 -7.38
C ALA A 194 -31.54 24.88 -6.78
N VAL A 195 -31.34 25.61 -5.70
CA VAL A 195 -30.04 25.64 -4.99
C VAL A 195 -30.05 24.54 -3.94
N ILE A 196 -29.06 23.62 -4.04
CA ILE A 196 -28.81 22.58 -3.05
C ILE A 196 -27.50 22.92 -2.29
N GLU A 197 -27.47 22.59 -1.02
CA GLU A 197 -26.31 22.72 -0.16
C GLU A 197 -25.70 21.34 0.15
N VAL A 198 -24.41 21.27 0.44
CA VAL A 198 -23.75 20.03 0.87
C VAL A 198 -24.45 19.41 2.08
N SER A 199 -25.02 20.24 2.96
CA SER A 199 -25.78 19.79 4.12
C SER A 199 -27.11 19.09 3.79
N ASP A 200 -27.65 19.29 2.59
CA ASP A 200 -28.92 18.74 2.13
C ASP A 200 -28.79 17.38 1.44
N VAL A 201 -27.56 16.95 1.24
CA VAL A 201 -27.23 15.73 0.49
C VAL A 201 -26.19 14.90 1.24
N GLU A 202 -26.18 13.61 0.96
CA GLU A 202 -25.12 12.69 1.42
C GLU A 202 -24.28 12.29 0.21
N ILE A 203 -23.00 12.67 0.25
CA ILE A 203 -22.06 12.30 -0.81
C ILE A 203 -21.47 10.94 -0.46
N ILE A 204 -21.76 9.94 -1.28
CA ILE A 204 -21.30 8.57 -1.11
C ILE A 204 -20.27 8.29 -2.17
N SER A 205 -19.11 7.80 -1.75
CA SER A 205 -18.09 7.29 -2.66
C SER A 205 -18.37 5.82 -2.93
N GLU A 206 -18.60 5.47 -4.19
CA GLU A 206 -18.71 4.08 -4.62
C GLU A 206 -17.43 3.65 -5.34
N ASP A 207 -17.02 2.40 -5.11
CA ASP A 207 -15.89 1.81 -5.82
C ASP A 207 -16.25 1.69 -7.31
N ILE A 208 -15.29 2.01 -8.19
CA ILE A 208 -15.45 1.75 -9.63
C ILE A 208 -15.54 0.23 -9.82
N PRO A 209 -16.43 -0.29 -10.66
CA PRO A 209 -16.50 -1.72 -10.92
C PRO A 209 -15.13 -2.31 -11.27
N GLY A 210 -14.70 -3.34 -10.54
CA GLY A 210 -13.37 -3.94 -10.69
C GLY A 210 -12.25 -3.27 -9.90
N TRP A 211 -12.56 -2.22 -9.13
CA TRP A 211 -11.62 -1.51 -8.26
C TRP A 211 -12.11 -1.50 -6.81
N LEU A 212 -11.16 -1.56 -5.89
CA LEU A 212 -11.41 -1.36 -4.47
C LEU A 212 -10.58 -0.20 -3.96
N VAL A 213 -11.18 0.63 -3.15
CA VAL A 213 -10.54 1.84 -2.62
C VAL A 213 -10.35 1.75 -1.12
N ALA A 214 -9.21 2.22 -0.65
CA ALA A 214 -8.90 2.45 0.74
C ALA A 214 -8.39 3.88 0.93
N ASN A 215 -8.77 4.47 2.06
CA ASN A 215 -8.35 5.80 2.46
C ASN A 215 -7.75 5.74 3.86
N GLU A 216 -6.60 6.35 4.05
CA GLU A 216 -5.98 6.51 5.35
C GLU A 216 -5.37 7.92 5.46
N GLY A 217 -6.00 8.76 6.27
CA GLY A 217 -5.64 10.18 6.39
C GLY A 217 -5.75 10.92 5.04
N LYS A 218 -4.61 11.38 4.53
CA LYS A 218 -4.53 12.09 3.24
C LYS A 218 -4.20 11.15 2.06
N LEU A 219 -3.92 9.89 2.33
CA LEU A 219 -3.53 8.92 1.33
C LEU A 219 -4.74 8.09 0.89
N THR A 220 -4.92 7.97 -0.41
CA THR A 220 -5.94 7.13 -1.04
C THR A 220 -5.25 6.17 -1.98
N VAL A 221 -5.68 4.93 -1.98
CA VAL A 221 -5.18 3.91 -2.91
C VAL A 221 -6.36 3.13 -3.48
N ALA A 222 -6.38 2.96 -4.80
CA ALA A 222 -7.31 2.05 -5.47
C ALA A 222 -6.56 0.86 -6.05
N LEU A 223 -7.09 -0.33 -5.82
CA LEU A 223 -6.55 -1.59 -6.29
C LEU A 223 -7.47 -2.17 -7.36
N GLU A 224 -6.93 -2.44 -8.54
CA GLU A 224 -7.62 -3.21 -9.58
C GLU A 224 -7.66 -4.68 -9.18
N VAL A 225 -8.86 -5.21 -8.99
CA VAL A 225 -9.07 -6.60 -8.55
C VAL A 225 -9.46 -7.55 -9.68
N THR A 226 -9.56 -7.02 -10.91
CA THR A 226 -9.83 -7.82 -12.10
C THR A 226 -8.61 -8.65 -12.45
N VAL A 227 -8.76 -9.97 -12.45
CA VAL A 227 -7.69 -10.91 -12.78
C VAL A 227 -7.85 -11.37 -14.23
N THR A 228 -6.96 -10.94 -15.11
CA THR A 228 -6.92 -11.43 -16.50
C THR A 228 -6.42 -12.88 -16.54
N GLU A 229 -6.68 -13.57 -17.64
CA GLU A 229 -6.23 -14.96 -17.81
C GLU A 229 -4.69 -15.08 -17.77
N GLU A 230 -3.98 -14.09 -18.27
CA GLU A 230 -2.52 -14.03 -18.21
C GLU A 230 -2.02 -13.92 -16.76
N LEU A 231 -2.57 -12.98 -15.98
CA LEU A 231 -2.23 -12.81 -14.57
C LEU A 231 -2.61 -14.05 -13.74
N ARG A 232 -3.69 -14.73 -14.10
CA ARG A 232 -4.10 -15.97 -13.46
C ARG A 232 -3.07 -17.08 -13.70
N ARG A 233 -2.61 -17.26 -14.94
CA ARG A 233 -1.57 -18.23 -15.29
C ARG A 233 -0.27 -17.96 -14.54
N GLU A 234 0.16 -16.70 -14.48
CA GLU A 234 1.33 -16.31 -13.70
C GLU A 234 1.15 -16.62 -12.20
N GLY A 235 -0.02 -16.33 -11.64
CA GLY A 235 -0.36 -16.67 -10.25
C GLY A 235 -0.28 -18.16 -9.96
N ILE A 236 -0.80 -19.00 -10.86
CA ILE A 236 -0.73 -20.46 -10.76
C ILE A 236 0.72 -20.93 -10.81
N ALA A 237 1.53 -20.39 -11.74
CA ALA A 237 2.94 -20.74 -11.83
C ALA A 237 3.70 -20.41 -10.55
N ARG A 238 3.49 -19.23 -9.98
CA ARG A 238 4.10 -18.80 -8.69
C ARG A 238 3.66 -19.67 -7.52
N GLU A 239 2.40 -20.06 -7.46
CA GLU A 239 1.90 -20.97 -6.42
C GLU A 239 2.52 -22.36 -6.57
N LEU A 240 2.65 -22.87 -7.80
CA LEU A 240 3.29 -24.15 -8.09
C LEU A 240 4.76 -24.15 -7.65
N VAL A 241 5.52 -23.11 -8.02
CA VAL A 241 6.92 -22.96 -7.59
C VAL A 241 7.02 -22.96 -6.06
N ASN A 242 6.15 -22.20 -5.39
CA ASN A 242 6.15 -22.17 -3.93
C ASN A 242 5.84 -23.56 -3.31
N ARG A 243 4.89 -24.30 -3.85
CA ARG A 243 4.56 -25.66 -3.37
C ARG A 243 5.73 -26.62 -3.58
N ILE A 244 6.37 -26.56 -4.74
CA ILE A 244 7.57 -27.38 -5.02
C ILE A 244 8.69 -27.05 -4.04
N GLN A 245 8.95 -25.75 -3.77
CA GLN A 245 9.96 -25.34 -2.81
C GLN A 245 9.65 -25.82 -1.38
N ASN A 246 8.39 -25.74 -0.97
CA ASN A 246 7.97 -26.24 0.34
C ASN A 246 8.14 -27.77 0.46
N ILE A 247 7.79 -28.54 -0.58
CA ILE A 247 8.00 -29.98 -0.62
C ILE A 247 9.50 -30.29 -0.53
N ARG A 248 10.33 -29.60 -1.33
CA ARG A 248 11.79 -29.77 -1.25
C ARG A 248 12.33 -29.52 0.15
N LYS A 249 11.91 -28.42 0.79
CA LYS A 249 12.30 -28.08 2.16
C LYS A 249 11.87 -29.15 3.17
N SER A 250 10.63 -29.60 3.09
CA SER A 250 10.09 -30.64 4.00
C SER A 250 10.72 -32.03 3.78
N SER A 251 11.23 -32.29 2.57
CA SER A 251 11.91 -33.55 2.20
C SER A 251 13.42 -33.51 2.46
N GLY A 252 13.95 -32.46 3.10
CA GLY A 252 15.35 -32.35 3.44
C GLY A 252 16.31 -32.06 2.27
N PHE A 253 15.77 -31.67 1.10
CA PHE A 253 16.61 -31.24 -0.02
C PHE A 253 17.24 -29.88 0.26
N GLU A 254 18.54 -29.76 0.11
CA GLU A 254 19.24 -28.48 0.26
C GLU A 254 18.75 -27.43 -0.76
N THR A 255 18.54 -26.21 -0.29
CA THR A 255 17.95 -25.11 -1.08
C THR A 255 18.94 -24.43 -2.04
N VAL A 256 20.14 -24.98 -2.22
CA VAL A 256 21.25 -24.34 -2.95
C VAL A 256 21.04 -24.24 -4.48
N SER A 257 20.00 -24.83 -5.05
CA SER A 257 19.80 -24.89 -6.51
C SER A 257 18.73 -23.96 -7.05
N TYR A 258 18.73 -22.68 -6.64
CA TYR A 258 17.89 -21.65 -7.27
C TYR A 258 18.30 -21.32 -8.72
N THR A 259 19.50 -21.66 -9.13
CA THR A 259 20.07 -21.30 -10.42
C THR A 259 19.68 -22.22 -11.58
N HIS A 260 19.23 -23.45 -11.32
CA HIS A 260 18.95 -24.41 -12.39
C HIS A 260 17.53 -24.40 -12.96
N LEU A 261 16.55 -23.83 -12.29
CA LEU A 261 15.17 -23.76 -12.81
C LEU A 261 14.94 -22.62 -13.81
N ARG A 262 15.92 -21.71 -13.98
CA ARG A 262 15.83 -20.60 -14.95
C ARG A 262 16.42 -20.92 -16.34
N ALA A 263 17.11 -22.05 -16.50
CA ALA A 263 17.91 -22.32 -17.70
C ALA A 263 17.16 -23.01 -18.83
N HIS A 264 15.88 -23.37 -18.69
CA HIS A 264 15.14 -24.14 -19.69
C HIS A 264 13.95 -23.43 -20.33
N GLU A 265 13.80 -22.12 -20.19
CA GLU A 265 12.66 -21.41 -20.79
C GLU A 265 12.93 -20.72 -22.13
N THR A 266 14.08 -20.96 -22.77
CA THR A 266 14.31 -20.35 -24.09
C THR A 266 14.96 -21.33 -25.03
N SER A 267 14.20 -22.25 -25.58
CA SER A 267 14.48 -22.88 -26.88
C SER A 267 13.29 -23.74 -27.28
N GLN A 268 12.28 -23.12 -27.84
CA GLN A 268 11.54 -23.56 -29.03
C GLN A 268 10.48 -22.51 -29.39
#